data_7326c3b88e08ebf657b4d67b7f0f376a
#
_entry.id   7326c3b88e08ebf657b4d67b7f0f376a
#
_cell.length_a   1.000
_cell.length_b   1.000
_cell.length_c   1.000
_cell.angle_alpha   90.00
_cell.angle_beta   90.00
_cell.angle_gamma   90.00
#
_symmetry.space_group_name_H-M   'P 1'
#
loop_
_entity.id
_entity.type
_entity.pdbx_description
1 polymer ?
#
loop_
_entity_poly.entity_id
_entity_poly.type
_entity_poly.pdbx_seq_one_letter_code
_entity_poly.pdbx_strand_id
1 'polypeptide(L)'
;MRGGPPAGHWLVNLGCTCYKHDMNTSTIKPDSIVRRAISDFPAFSLERLLATVFEPLDGCRVAILIDLDDTSQMKDFGFLADPALSVQRKAYEFFYQGLRDGVADKLGLSGGEMFAYQTTGGSNLDLPDEAFNAEGTTISLEHDVYPNYDLILCISTYSATAPLTAFAKQYGFRGATLHGLNDVILASGLAVDYREVSAEAEKLRLAMTKADAFELDFELGEHRLTLKLFCGNQEAQKSHGLCLGRAPDIANLPAGEVYFVPTGAEGQFPMRFDDGTLAVMDVADGRIHTATLVSGDAGLVAAYNEKLAADPVTGELGELGFGTQDLPVSGRDIQDEKVLGTVHVATGRSDHLGGHLTPNLFKYRLNATHDDILYSPTKTPEIHVRQVRMLRDGQTTVVLEDFEPAAYLRDALAD
;
A
#
# COMPACT_ATOMS: atom_id res chain seq x y z
N MET A 1 -23.30 -18.68 40.36
CA MET A 1 -23.16 -18.89 38.91
C MET A 1 -23.79 -17.72 38.22
N ARG A 2 -23.01 -16.74 37.82
CA ARG A 2 -23.47 -15.60 36.99
C ARG A 2 -22.63 -15.64 35.72
N GLY A 3 -23.28 -15.96 34.58
CA GLY A 3 -22.65 -15.95 33.27
C GLY A 3 -22.32 -14.52 32.85
N GLY A 4 -21.06 -14.30 32.50
CA GLY A 4 -20.62 -13.07 31.82
C GLY A 4 -21.07 -13.07 30.35
N PRO A 5 -21.24 -11.90 29.74
CA PRO A 5 -21.64 -11.81 28.34
C PRO A 5 -20.53 -12.28 27.40
N PRO A 6 -20.87 -12.79 26.19
CA PRO A 6 -19.88 -13.25 25.23
C PRO A 6 -19.09 -12.06 24.69
N ALA A 7 -17.79 -12.28 24.48
CA ALA A 7 -16.91 -11.33 23.80
C ALA A 7 -17.42 -11.08 22.39
N GLY A 8 -17.89 -9.87 22.15
CA GLY A 8 -18.26 -9.41 20.80
C GLY A 8 -17.01 -9.27 19.96
N HIS A 9 -16.94 -9.98 18.85
CA HIS A 9 -15.94 -9.77 17.80
C HIS A 9 -16.22 -8.42 17.13
N TRP A 10 -15.37 -7.45 17.39
CA TRP A 10 -15.38 -6.18 16.68
C TRP A 10 -14.52 -6.30 15.43
N LEU A 11 -15.11 -6.83 14.37
CA LEU A 11 -14.59 -6.69 13.02
C LEU A 11 -15.03 -5.32 12.51
N VAL A 12 -14.17 -4.32 12.59
CA VAL A 12 -14.29 -3.13 11.74
C VAL A 12 -13.87 -3.57 10.34
N ASN A 13 -14.85 -3.91 9.52
CA ASN A 13 -14.65 -4.26 8.12
C ASN A 13 -14.24 -2.98 7.37
N LEU A 14 -12.98 -2.81 7.06
CA LEU A 14 -12.47 -1.81 6.11
C LEU A 14 -12.83 -2.27 4.69
N GLY A 15 -14.13 -2.20 4.38
CA GLY A 15 -14.65 -2.59 3.08
C GLY A 15 -14.32 -1.56 2.00
N CYS A 16 -13.64 -2.00 0.99
CA CYS A 16 -13.33 -1.24 -0.22
C CYS A 16 -14.62 -0.85 -0.96
N THR A 17 -15.08 0.38 -0.82
CA THR A 17 -16.31 0.88 -1.47
C THR A 17 -15.98 1.52 -2.81
N CYS A 18 -16.60 1.02 -3.89
CA CYS A 18 -16.59 1.66 -5.21
C CYS A 18 -17.34 3.00 -5.19
N TYR A 19 -16.61 4.10 -5.40
CA TYR A 19 -17.23 5.41 -5.58
C TYR A 19 -17.88 5.57 -6.96
N LYS A 20 -19.12 6.02 -6.98
CA LYS A 20 -19.76 6.56 -8.21
C LYS A 20 -19.30 7.99 -8.40
N HIS A 21 -18.67 8.25 -9.54
CA HIS A 21 -18.24 9.59 -9.95
C HIS A 21 -19.46 10.47 -10.28
N ASP A 22 -19.64 11.54 -9.51
CA ASP A 22 -20.26 12.76 -10.02
C ASP A 22 -19.12 13.72 -10.40
N MET A 23 -19.00 14.00 -11.71
CA MET A 23 -18.00 14.93 -12.22
C MET A 23 -18.37 16.36 -11.85
N ASN A 24 -17.78 16.86 -10.77
CA ASN A 24 -17.79 18.27 -10.45
C ASN A 24 -16.56 18.89 -11.10
N THR A 25 -16.77 19.83 -12.03
CA THR A 25 -15.70 20.54 -12.74
C THR A 25 -14.94 21.44 -11.77
N SER A 26 -13.86 20.91 -11.18
CA SER A 26 -12.87 21.73 -10.49
C SER A 26 -12.12 22.56 -11.54
N THR A 27 -12.01 23.86 -11.33
CA THR A 27 -11.17 24.76 -12.14
C THR A 27 -9.71 24.33 -12.00
N ILE A 28 -9.17 23.68 -13.05
CA ILE A 28 -7.76 23.29 -13.14
C ILE A 28 -6.92 24.56 -13.03
N LYS A 29 -5.97 24.62 -12.08
CA LYS A 29 -5.01 25.71 -11.99
C LYS A 29 -4.12 25.72 -13.25
N PRO A 30 -3.70 26.89 -13.77
CA PRO A 30 -2.92 26.99 -15.03
C PRO A 30 -1.61 26.18 -15.03
N ASP A 31 -1.06 25.86 -13.87
CA ASP A 31 0.23 25.15 -13.68
C ASP A 31 0.06 23.72 -13.12
N SER A 32 -1.17 23.18 -13.10
CA SER A 32 -1.37 21.81 -12.62
C SER A 32 -0.78 20.77 -13.58
N ILE A 33 -0.16 19.73 -13.05
CA ILE A 33 0.31 18.59 -13.85
C ILE A 33 -0.89 17.92 -14.50
N VAL A 34 -0.90 17.84 -15.83
CA VAL A 34 -1.91 17.07 -16.57
C VAL A 34 -1.59 15.61 -16.40
N ARG A 35 -2.40 14.89 -15.64
CA ARG A 35 -2.22 13.43 -15.42
C ARG A 35 -2.42 12.66 -16.72
N ARG A 36 -1.61 11.63 -16.92
CA ARG A 36 -1.73 10.73 -18.06
C ARG A 36 -3.10 10.06 -18.08
N ALA A 37 -3.73 10.02 -19.24
CA ALA A 37 -4.95 9.25 -19.42
C ALA A 37 -4.61 7.75 -19.56
N ILE A 38 -5.57 6.86 -19.26
CA ILE A 38 -5.39 5.41 -19.44
C ILE A 38 -4.95 5.07 -20.88
N SER A 39 -5.46 5.80 -21.88
CA SER A 39 -5.08 5.62 -23.29
C SER A 39 -3.60 5.90 -23.60
N ASP A 40 -2.87 6.56 -22.71
CA ASP A 40 -1.46 6.92 -22.91
C ASP A 40 -0.52 5.80 -22.43
N PHE A 41 -1.07 4.76 -21.81
CA PHE A 41 -0.32 3.60 -21.37
C PHE A 41 -0.41 2.47 -22.42
N PRO A 42 0.65 1.66 -22.55
CA PRO A 42 0.58 0.47 -23.40
C PRO A 42 -0.36 -0.57 -22.76
N ALA A 43 -0.87 -1.49 -23.56
CA ALA A 43 -1.66 -2.60 -23.05
C ALA A 43 -0.87 -3.39 -21.97
N PHE A 44 -1.58 -3.89 -20.96
CA PHE A 44 -0.97 -4.78 -19.96
C PHE A 44 -0.30 -5.98 -20.62
N SER A 45 0.86 -6.34 -20.13
CA SER A 45 1.61 -7.52 -20.55
C SER A 45 2.28 -8.17 -19.35
N LEU A 46 1.85 -9.36 -19.00
CA LEU A 46 2.47 -10.15 -17.93
C LEU A 46 3.93 -10.46 -18.23
N GLU A 47 4.26 -10.75 -19.50
CA GLU A 47 5.65 -10.97 -19.96
C GLU A 47 6.52 -9.76 -19.65
N ARG A 48 6.09 -8.54 -20.03
CA ARG A 48 6.82 -7.31 -19.75
C ARG A 48 6.95 -7.06 -18.26
N LEU A 49 5.86 -7.22 -17.49
CA LEU A 49 5.87 -7.03 -16.04
C LEU A 49 6.91 -7.95 -15.39
N LEU A 50 6.87 -9.24 -15.64
CA LEU A 50 7.79 -10.20 -15.02
C LEU A 50 9.24 -9.97 -15.48
N ALA A 51 9.45 -9.66 -16.77
CA ALA A 51 10.78 -9.39 -17.31
C ALA A 51 11.41 -8.13 -16.72
N THR A 52 10.65 -7.04 -16.55
CA THR A 52 11.18 -5.77 -16.03
C THR A 52 11.35 -5.77 -14.51
N VAL A 53 10.38 -6.35 -13.78
CA VAL A 53 10.42 -6.40 -12.32
C VAL A 53 11.48 -7.37 -11.81
N PHE A 54 11.58 -8.56 -12.39
CA PHE A 54 12.36 -9.66 -11.78
C PHE A 54 13.60 -10.07 -12.59
N GLU A 55 13.63 -9.86 -13.91
CA GLU A 55 14.64 -10.47 -14.78
C GLU A 55 14.84 -11.97 -14.41
N PRO A 56 13.79 -12.79 -14.53
CA PRO A 56 13.82 -14.13 -13.98
C PRO A 56 14.86 -14.99 -14.70
N LEU A 57 15.49 -15.89 -13.94
CA LEU A 57 16.41 -16.87 -14.52
C LEU A 57 15.64 -18.03 -15.15
N ASP A 58 16.25 -18.68 -16.14
CA ASP A 58 15.71 -19.88 -16.75
C ASP A 58 15.47 -20.99 -15.71
N GLY A 59 14.32 -21.63 -15.76
CA GLY A 59 13.87 -22.64 -14.80
C GLY A 59 13.28 -22.08 -13.50
N CYS A 60 13.19 -20.75 -13.34
CA CYS A 60 12.61 -20.12 -12.16
C CYS A 60 11.15 -20.58 -11.94
N ARG A 61 10.84 -21.09 -10.73
CA ARG A 61 9.48 -21.56 -10.37
C ARG A 61 8.64 -20.43 -9.81
N VAL A 62 7.43 -20.28 -10.34
CA VAL A 62 6.49 -19.23 -9.95
C VAL A 62 5.30 -19.83 -9.21
N ALA A 63 4.91 -19.24 -8.08
CA ALA A 63 3.64 -19.48 -7.41
C ALA A 63 2.77 -18.23 -7.43
N ILE A 64 1.45 -18.41 -7.47
CA ILE A 64 0.45 -17.35 -7.34
C ILE A 64 -0.32 -17.59 -6.05
N LEU A 65 -0.37 -16.58 -5.17
CA LEU A 65 -1.16 -16.59 -3.94
C LEU A 65 -2.36 -15.64 -4.10
N ILE A 66 -3.52 -16.09 -3.67
CA ILE A 66 -4.74 -15.28 -3.55
C ILE A 66 -5.33 -15.47 -2.16
N ASP A 67 -6.17 -14.53 -1.72
CA ASP A 67 -6.96 -14.68 -0.49
C ASP A 67 -8.42 -14.98 -0.84
N LEU A 68 -9.08 -15.81 -0.02
CA LEU A 68 -10.51 -16.11 -0.13
C LEU A 68 -11.15 -16.13 1.28
N ASP A 69 -12.34 -15.57 1.42
CA ASP A 69 -13.14 -15.68 2.66
C ASP A 69 -13.62 -17.13 2.89
N ASP A 70 -13.90 -17.84 1.82
CA ASP A 70 -14.21 -19.28 1.81
C ASP A 70 -13.18 -20.00 0.93
N THR A 71 -12.14 -20.52 1.56
CA THR A 71 -11.04 -21.21 0.87
C THR A 71 -11.46 -22.49 0.16
N SER A 72 -12.62 -23.07 0.49
CA SER A 72 -13.17 -24.23 -0.24
C SER A 72 -13.48 -23.92 -1.70
N GLN A 73 -13.70 -22.65 -2.03
CA GLN A 73 -13.92 -22.15 -3.40
C GLN A 73 -12.65 -22.20 -4.28
N MET A 74 -11.47 -22.51 -3.68
CA MET A 74 -10.26 -22.72 -4.48
C MET A 74 -10.38 -23.99 -5.33
N LYS A 75 -11.10 -24.99 -4.87
CA LYS A 75 -11.30 -26.23 -5.62
C LYS A 75 -11.94 -25.96 -6.96
N ASP A 76 -11.31 -26.50 -8.02
CA ASP A 76 -11.73 -26.33 -9.42
C ASP A 76 -11.97 -24.85 -9.81
N PHE A 77 -11.30 -23.92 -9.09
CA PHE A 77 -11.47 -22.48 -9.25
C PHE A 77 -12.92 -22.00 -9.08
N GLY A 78 -13.65 -22.60 -8.15
CA GLY A 78 -15.06 -22.28 -7.88
C GLY A 78 -15.33 -20.79 -7.59
N PHE A 79 -14.35 -20.06 -7.05
CA PHE A 79 -14.41 -18.62 -6.80
C PHE A 79 -14.68 -17.77 -8.07
N LEU A 80 -14.41 -18.30 -9.26
CA LEU A 80 -14.66 -17.60 -10.52
C LEU A 80 -16.16 -17.37 -10.78
N ALA A 81 -17.02 -18.14 -10.12
CA ALA A 81 -18.48 -17.97 -10.20
C ALA A 81 -18.97 -16.73 -9.43
N ASP A 82 -18.19 -16.22 -8.48
CA ASP A 82 -18.56 -15.05 -7.68
C ASP A 82 -18.02 -13.75 -8.32
N PRO A 83 -18.91 -12.86 -8.81
CA PRO A 83 -18.49 -11.57 -9.39
C PRO A 83 -17.90 -10.60 -8.35
N ALA A 84 -18.17 -10.79 -7.05
CA ALA A 84 -17.60 -9.95 -5.98
C ALA A 84 -16.10 -10.16 -5.81
N LEU A 85 -15.59 -11.36 -6.13
CA LEU A 85 -14.16 -11.72 -6.05
C LEU A 85 -13.37 -11.20 -7.26
N SER A 86 -13.49 -9.90 -7.55
CA SER A 86 -12.92 -9.28 -8.76
C SER A 86 -11.39 -9.30 -8.78
N VAL A 87 -10.73 -9.18 -7.63
CA VAL A 87 -9.26 -9.22 -7.49
C VAL A 87 -8.76 -10.62 -7.83
N GLN A 88 -9.35 -11.64 -7.22
CA GLN A 88 -8.98 -13.05 -7.40
C GLN A 88 -9.26 -13.54 -8.83
N ARG A 89 -10.36 -13.06 -9.43
CA ARG A 89 -10.67 -13.33 -10.84
C ARG A 89 -9.63 -12.73 -11.78
N LYS A 90 -9.14 -11.51 -11.51
CA LYS A 90 -8.05 -10.88 -12.28
C LYS A 90 -6.73 -11.62 -12.06
N ALA A 91 -6.45 -12.10 -10.86
CA ALA A 91 -5.29 -12.96 -10.59
C ALA A 91 -5.32 -14.23 -11.45
N TYR A 92 -6.48 -14.87 -11.57
CA TYR A 92 -6.66 -16.03 -12.43
C TYR A 92 -6.51 -15.67 -13.91
N GLU A 93 -7.24 -14.67 -14.40
CA GLU A 93 -7.30 -14.32 -15.81
C GLU A 93 -5.96 -13.80 -16.37
N PHE A 94 -5.34 -12.85 -15.67
CA PHE A 94 -4.16 -12.16 -16.19
C PHE A 94 -2.84 -12.81 -15.77
N PHE A 95 -2.80 -13.51 -14.63
CA PHE A 95 -1.55 -14.10 -14.13
C PHE A 95 -1.54 -15.62 -14.31
N TYR A 96 -2.52 -16.32 -13.77
CA TYR A 96 -2.57 -17.78 -13.85
C TYR A 96 -2.72 -18.28 -15.29
N GLN A 97 -3.73 -17.78 -16.02
CA GLN A 97 -3.90 -18.09 -17.45
C GLN A 97 -2.76 -17.49 -18.28
N GLY A 98 -2.34 -16.24 -18.02
CA GLY A 98 -1.27 -15.61 -18.75
C GLY A 98 0.05 -16.39 -18.74
N LEU A 99 0.43 -17.00 -17.61
CA LEU A 99 1.59 -17.89 -17.54
C LEU A 99 1.39 -19.11 -18.47
N ARG A 100 0.21 -19.72 -18.49
CA ARG A 100 -0.13 -20.90 -19.29
C ARG A 100 -0.28 -20.61 -20.79
N ASP A 101 -0.66 -19.38 -21.13
CA ASP A 101 -0.82 -18.91 -22.51
C ASP A 101 0.52 -18.55 -23.19
N GLY A 102 1.62 -19.04 -22.61
CA GLY A 102 2.95 -19.01 -23.23
C GLY A 102 3.92 -18.00 -22.61
N VAL A 103 3.52 -17.22 -21.57
CA VAL A 103 4.47 -16.32 -20.88
C VAL A 103 5.53 -17.13 -20.13
N ALA A 104 5.14 -18.27 -19.52
CA ALA A 104 6.09 -19.15 -18.85
C ALA A 104 7.16 -19.67 -19.84
N ASP A 105 6.75 -20.17 -20.98
CA ASP A 105 7.67 -20.67 -22.01
C ASP A 105 8.62 -19.57 -22.53
N LYS A 106 8.09 -18.37 -22.79
CA LYS A 106 8.89 -17.24 -23.30
C LYS A 106 9.96 -16.75 -22.34
N LEU A 107 9.68 -16.82 -21.04
CA LEU A 107 10.58 -16.36 -19.98
C LEU A 107 11.38 -17.51 -19.35
N GLY A 108 11.26 -18.74 -19.86
CA GLY A 108 11.91 -19.92 -19.30
C GLY A 108 11.44 -20.26 -17.88
N LEU A 109 10.19 -19.93 -17.53
CA LEU A 109 9.62 -20.16 -16.20
C LEU A 109 9.00 -21.55 -16.08
N SER A 110 8.87 -22.03 -14.87
CA SER A 110 8.14 -23.24 -14.51
C SER A 110 7.16 -22.97 -13.37
N GLY A 111 6.31 -23.94 -13.01
CA GLY A 111 5.29 -23.75 -11.98
C GLY A 111 4.07 -23.00 -12.49
N GLY A 112 3.71 -21.91 -11.86
CA GLY A 112 2.49 -21.15 -12.14
C GLY A 112 1.26 -21.73 -11.44
N GLU A 113 1.47 -22.56 -10.39
CA GLU A 113 0.40 -23.04 -9.54
C GLU A 113 -0.21 -21.89 -8.73
N MET A 114 -1.53 -21.99 -8.50
CA MET A 114 -2.27 -21.02 -7.70
C MET A 114 -2.71 -21.66 -6.40
N PHE A 115 -2.55 -20.91 -5.31
CA PHE A 115 -2.93 -21.32 -3.95
C PHE A 115 -3.77 -20.20 -3.31
N ALA A 116 -4.76 -20.61 -2.52
CA ALA A 116 -5.60 -19.67 -1.77
C ALA A 116 -5.42 -19.85 -0.28
N TYR A 117 -5.22 -18.76 0.45
CA TYR A 117 -5.24 -18.72 1.91
C TYR A 117 -6.48 -17.94 2.40
N GLN A 118 -6.84 -18.15 3.68
CA GLN A 118 -7.95 -17.45 4.32
C GLN A 118 -7.64 -15.95 4.41
N THR A 119 -8.57 -15.10 3.94
CA THR A 119 -8.45 -13.63 4.03
C THR A 119 -8.11 -13.18 5.44
N THR A 120 -7.10 -12.30 5.56
CA THR A 120 -6.57 -11.87 6.88
C THR A 120 -7.45 -10.86 7.60
N GLY A 121 -8.27 -10.11 6.84
CA GLY A 121 -9.14 -9.06 7.36
C GLY A 121 -8.45 -7.71 7.62
N GLY A 122 -7.17 -7.57 7.30
CA GLY A 122 -6.42 -6.31 7.43
C GLY A 122 -5.10 -6.33 6.67
N SER A 123 -4.63 -5.15 6.25
CA SER A 123 -3.38 -4.99 5.50
C SER A 123 -2.17 -5.32 6.37
N ASN A 124 -1.26 -6.09 5.78
CA ASN A 124 0.02 -6.46 6.38
C ASN A 124 -0.06 -7.30 7.67
N LEU A 125 -1.24 -7.92 7.95
CA LEU A 125 -1.33 -8.97 8.95
C LEU A 125 -0.57 -10.21 8.50
N ASP A 126 -0.09 -11.00 9.48
CA ASP A 126 0.57 -12.27 9.19
C ASP A 126 -0.37 -13.20 8.40
N LEU A 127 0.18 -13.86 7.38
CA LEU A 127 -0.57 -14.82 6.58
C LEU A 127 -0.75 -16.13 7.35
N PRO A 128 -1.91 -16.81 7.21
CA PRO A 128 -2.06 -18.16 7.72
C PRO A 128 -1.14 -19.12 6.95
N ASP A 129 -0.60 -20.13 7.63
CA ASP A 129 0.21 -21.17 6.96
C ASP A 129 -0.66 -22.10 6.11
N GLU A 130 -1.90 -22.37 6.56
CA GLU A 130 -2.85 -23.19 5.82
C GLU A 130 -3.33 -22.51 4.53
N ALA A 131 -3.17 -23.21 3.41
CA ALA A 131 -3.68 -22.79 2.12
C ALA A 131 -4.22 -23.99 1.33
N PHE A 132 -4.85 -23.74 0.19
CA PHE A 132 -5.52 -24.75 -0.62
C PHE A 132 -5.09 -24.61 -2.08
N ASN A 133 -4.85 -25.75 -2.73
CA ASN A 133 -4.59 -25.80 -4.16
C ASN A 133 -5.88 -25.98 -4.98
N ALA A 134 -5.76 -25.99 -6.33
CA ALA A 134 -6.90 -26.14 -7.23
C ALA A 134 -7.65 -27.46 -7.13
N GLU A 135 -7.02 -28.51 -6.60
CA GLU A 135 -7.65 -29.80 -6.32
C GLU A 135 -8.45 -29.80 -5.01
N GLY A 136 -8.37 -28.71 -4.24
CA GLY A 136 -8.97 -28.57 -2.93
C GLY A 136 -8.19 -29.29 -1.83
N THR A 137 -6.92 -29.60 -2.08
CA THR A 137 -6.01 -30.18 -1.08
C THR A 137 -5.43 -29.09 -0.20
N THR A 138 -5.45 -29.31 1.10
CA THR A 138 -4.77 -28.45 2.08
C THR A 138 -3.26 -28.59 1.94
N ILE A 139 -2.56 -27.46 1.91
CA ILE A 139 -1.09 -27.36 1.86
C ILE A 139 -0.60 -26.36 2.91
N SER A 140 0.68 -26.40 3.23
CA SER A 140 1.37 -25.41 4.08
C SER A 140 2.13 -24.43 3.19
N LEU A 141 1.90 -23.14 3.39
CA LEU A 141 2.71 -22.13 2.70
C LEU A 141 4.18 -22.22 3.10
N GLU A 142 4.47 -22.44 4.38
CA GLU A 142 5.83 -22.51 4.91
C GLU A 142 6.60 -23.77 4.52
N HIS A 143 5.92 -24.91 4.34
CA HIS A 143 6.56 -26.17 4.00
C HIS A 143 6.47 -26.54 2.52
N ASP A 144 5.35 -26.20 1.87
CA ASP A 144 5.07 -26.67 0.51
C ASP A 144 5.25 -25.58 -0.54
N VAL A 145 5.15 -24.28 -0.18
CA VAL A 145 5.21 -23.18 -1.14
C VAL A 145 6.51 -22.38 -1.02
N TYR A 146 6.75 -21.69 0.10
CA TYR A 146 7.88 -20.79 0.22
C TYR A 146 9.26 -21.40 -0.08
N PRO A 147 9.57 -22.65 0.36
CA PRO A 147 10.86 -23.28 0.05
C PRO A 147 10.98 -23.81 -1.37
N ASN A 148 9.86 -23.94 -2.10
CA ASN A 148 9.80 -24.68 -3.36
C ASN A 148 9.60 -23.77 -4.59
N TYR A 149 9.43 -22.45 -4.40
CA TYR A 149 9.23 -21.49 -5.47
C TYR A 149 10.22 -20.34 -5.38
N ASP A 150 10.72 -19.89 -6.50
CA ASP A 150 11.70 -18.79 -6.60
C ASP A 150 11.04 -17.42 -6.68
N LEU A 151 9.83 -17.38 -7.27
CA LEU A 151 9.00 -16.18 -7.39
C LEU A 151 7.60 -16.43 -6.84
N ILE A 152 7.15 -15.54 -5.95
CA ILE A 152 5.79 -15.57 -5.39
C ILE A 152 5.04 -14.29 -5.75
N LEU A 153 3.93 -14.42 -6.47
CA LEU A 153 3.04 -13.34 -6.83
C LEU A 153 1.79 -13.40 -5.94
N CYS A 154 1.64 -12.49 -5.00
CA CYS A 154 0.48 -12.43 -4.12
C CYS A 154 -0.50 -11.37 -4.61
N ILE A 155 -1.63 -11.79 -5.16
CA ILE A 155 -2.70 -10.93 -5.66
C ILE A 155 -3.90 -11.09 -4.74
N SER A 156 -4.12 -10.13 -3.83
CA SER A 156 -5.00 -10.28 -2.68
C SER A 156 -5.90 -9.07 -2.45
N THR A 157 -6.86 -9.22 -1.58
CA THR A 157 -7.74 -8.13 -1.12
C THR A 157 -6.95 -7.15 -0.26
N TYR A 158 -6.18 -7.68 0.71
CA TYR A 158 -5.35 -6.90 1.62
C TYR A 158 -3.87 -7.04 1.28
N SER A 159 -3.08 -6.02 1.59
CA SER A 159 -1.62 -6.08 1.40
C SER A 159 -1.01 -7.22 2.22
N ALA A 160 -0.10 -7.95 1.57
CA ALA A 160 0.71 -9.01 2.17
C ALA A 160 2.21 -8.66 2.15
N THR A 161 2.56 -7.39 1.92
CA THR A 161 3.95 -6.96 1.72
C THR A 161 4.83 -7.24 2.94
N ALA A 162 4.37 -6.87 4.13
CA ALA A 162 5.15 -7.06 5.35
C ALA A 162 5.40 -8.55 5.68
N PRO A 163 4.39 -9.43 5.74
CA PRO A 163 4.63 -10.84 6.03
C PRO A 163 5.46 -11.52 4.93
N LEU A 164 5.21 -11.25 3.65
CA LEU A 164 5.99 -11.86 2.56
C LEU A 164 7.44 -11.35 2.53
N THR A 165 7.71 -10.10 2.91
CA THR A 165 9.08 -9.59 3.07
C THR A 165 9.85 -10.39 4.14
N ALA A 166 9.19 -10.71 5.25
CA ALA A 166 9.79 -11.54 6.30
C ALA A 166 10.04 -12.97 5.80
N PHE A 167 9.06 -13.60 5.17
CA PHE A 167 9.18 -14.95 4.61
C PHE A 167 10.18 -15.04 3.47
N ALA A 168 10.25 -14.03 2.59
CA ALA A 168 11.25 -13.97 1.53
C ALA A 168 12.67 -14.04 2.11
N LYS A 169 12.96 -13.27 3.16
CA LYS A 169 14.25 -13.31 3.86
C LYS A 169 14.53 -14.67 4.52
N GLN A 170 13.49 -15.32 5.03
CA GLN A 170 13.60 -16.61 5.71
C GLN A 170 13.82 -17.77 4.73
N TYR A 171 13.07 -17.80 3.62
CA TYR A 171 13.04 -18.93 2.68
C TYR A 171 13.83 -18.71 1.39
N GLY A 172 14.24 -17.50 1.09
CA GLY A 172 15.13 -17.19 -0.03
C GLY A 172 14.46 -16.92 -1.36
N PHE A 173 13.14 -16.68 -1.40
CA PHE A 173 12.42 -16.34 -2.63
C PHE A 173 12.37 -14.82 -2.89
N ARG A 174 11.99 -14.44 -4.11
CA ARG A 174 11.58 -13.08 -4.49
C ARG A 174 10.09 -13.06 -4.78
N GLY A 175 9.48 -11.89 -4.82
CA GLY A 175 8.07 -11.83 -5.15
C GLY A 175 7.53 -10.43 -5.35
N ALA A 176 6.23 -10.38 -5.59
CA ALA A 176 5.47 -9.14 -5.61
C ALA A 176 4.12 -9.30 -4.92
N THR A 177 3.68 -8.22 -4.30
CA THR A 177 2.32 -8.08 -3.78
C THR A 177 1.55 -7.08 -4.64
N LEU A 178 0.30 -7.44 -4.98
CA LEU A 178 -0.60 -6.69 -5.86
C LEU A 178 -2.00 -6.71 -5.25
N HIS A 179 -2.21 -5.95 -4.19
CA HIS A 179 -3.52 -5.95 -3.52
C HIS A 179 -4.51 -4.99 -4.20
N GLY A 180 -5.80 -5.27 -4.05
CA GLY A 180 -6.86 -4.42 -4.55
C GLY A 180 -6.88 -4.24 -6.08
N LEU A 181 -6.30 -5.15 -6.84
CA LEU A 181 -6.16 -5.10 -8.30
C LEU A 181 -7.48 -4.82 -9.02
N ASN A 182 -7.50 -3.78 -9.87
CA ASN A 182 -8.65 -3.42 -10.71
C ASN A 182 -8.23 -3.11 -12.17
N ASP A 183 -9.20 -2.75 -13.02
CA ASP A 183 -8.94 -2.51 -14.44
C ASP A 183 -8.06 -1.28 -14.69
N VAL A 184 -8.19 -0.24 -13.87
CA VAL A 184 -7.34 0.97 -13.97
C VAL A 184 -5.90 0.62 -13.65
N ILE A 185 -5.66 -0.13 -12.57
CA ILE A 185 -4.32 -0.57 -12.17
C ILE A 185 -3.68 -1.42 -13.27
N LEU A 186 -4.42 -2.40 -13.82
CA LEU A 186 -3.94 -3.21 -14.94
C LEU A 186 -3.56 -2.36 -16.16
N ALA A 187 -4.40 -1.38 -16.49
CA ALA A 187 -4.22 -0.55 -17.69
C ALA A 187 -3.24 0.62 -17.50
N SER A 188 -2.74 0.87 -16.30
CA SER A 188 -1.82 1.98 -16.01
C SER A 188 -0.65 1.56 -15.13
N GLY A 189 -0.81 1.47 -13.81
CA GLY A 189 0.27 1.21 -12.87
C GLY A 189 1.04 -0.10 -13.10
N LEU A 190 0.39 -1.15 -13.65
CA LEU A 190 1.07 -2.38 -14.06
C LEU A 190 1.49 -2.38 -15.54
N ALA A 191 1.19 -1.32 -16.27
CA ALA A 191 1.54 -1.19 -17.69
C ALA A 191 2.79 -0.31 -17.94
N VAL A 192 3.38 0.26 -16.89
CA VAL A 192 4.59 1.08 -16.94
C VAL A 192 5.88 0.26 -17.11
N ASP A 193 6.97 0.92 -17.46
CA ASP A 193 8.33 0.37 -17.33
C ASP A 193 8.86 0.68 -15.92
N TYR A 194 9.10 -0.35 -15.12
CA TYR A 194 9.58 -0.18 -13.75
C TYR A 194 11.03 0.32 -13.64
N ARG A 195 11.80 0.28 -14.72
CA ARG A 195 13.10 0.95 -14.77
C ARG A 195 12.92 2.47 -14.83
N GLU A 196 11.95 2.97 -15.59
CA GLU A 196 11.58 4.39 -15.64
C GLU A 196 11.01 4.84 -14.28
N VAL A 197 10.07 4.08 -13.71
CA VAL A 197 9.54 4.30 -12.36
C VAL A 197 10.66 4.43 -11.32
N SER A 198 11.63 3.50 -11.37
CA SER A 198 12.78 3.52 -10.45
C SER A 198 13.67 4.74 -10.65
N ALA A 199 13.86 5.20 -11.89
CA ALA A 199 14.68 6.37 -12.20
C ALA A 199 14.02 7.67 -11.71
N GLU A 200 12.70 7.83 -11.94
CA GLU A 200 11.94 8.99 -11.47
C GLU A 200 11.87 9.03 -9.93
N ALA A 201 11.58 7.90 -9.29
CA ALA A 201 11.61 7.81 -7.83
C ALA A 201 13.00 8.14 -7.25
N GLU A 202 14.09 7.78 -7.94
CA GLU A 202 15.45 8.11 -7.51
C GLU A 202 15.72 9.60 -7.51
N LYS A 203 15.25 10.35 -8.52
CA LYS A 203 15.38 11.80 -8.57
C LYS A 203 14.73 12.46 -7.34
N LEU A 204 13.50 12.07 -7.01
CA LEU A 204 12.80 12.60 -5.84
C LEU A 204 13.43 12.12 -4.53
N ARG A 205 13.91 10.86 -4.47
CA ARG A 205 14.65 10.34 -3.32
C ARG A 205 15.90 11.18 -3.02
N LEU A 206 16.67 11.49 -4.05
CA LEU A 206 17.89 12.33 -3.91
C LEU A 206 17.53 13.77 -3.50
N ALA A 207 16.45 14.31 -4.02
CA ALA A 207 15.97 15.64 -3.65
C ALA A 207 15.57 15.74 -2.17
N MET A 208 14.94 14.70 -1.62
CA MET A 208 14.39 14.72 -0.26
C MET A 208 15.26 14.02 0.79
N THR A 209 16.26 13.23 0.38
CA THR A 209 17.14 12.51 1.33
C THR A 209 17.82 13.45 2.33
N LYS A 210 18.17 12.93 3.50
CA LYS A 210 18.78 13.70 4.61
C LYS A 210 17.91 14.82 5.17
N ALA A 211 16.57 14.74 5.02
CA ALA A 211 15.68 15.63 5.71
C ALA A 211 15.77 15.45 7.23
N ASP A 212 15.75 16.56 7.96
CA ASP A 212 15.62 16.55 9.42
C ASP A 212 14.17 16.26 9.82
N ALA A 213 13.22 16.92 9.14
CA ALA A 213 11.80 16.74 9.34
C ALA A 213 10.98 17.20 8.12
N PHE A 214 9.71 16.81 8.12
CA PHE A 214 8.67 17.39 7.24
C PHE A 214 7.55 17.98 8.09
N GLU A 215 6.99 19.09 7.61
CA GLU A 215 5.80 19.72 8.17
C GLU A 215 4.70 19.71 7.11
N LEU A 216 3.56 19.09 7.42
CA LEU A 216 2.39 18.97 6.57
C LEU A 216 1.29 19.90 7.10
N ASP A 217 0.89 20.88 6.30
CA ASP A 217 -0.17 21.82 6.66
C ASP A 217 -1.49 21.41 6.00
N PHE A 218 -2.50 21.23 6.83
CA PHE A 218 -3.84 20.79 6.43
C PHE A 218 -4.91 21.84 6.68
N GLU A 219 -5.93 21.85 5.83
CA GLU A 219 -7.19 22.53 6.06
C GLU A 219 -8.33 21.52 6.07
N LEU A 220 -9.17 21.56 7.10
CA LEU A 220 -10.42 20.83 7.20
C LEU A 220 -11.50 21.78 7.72
N GLY A 221 -12.33 22.33 6.82
CA GLY A 221 -13.27 23.39 7.18
C GLY A 221 -12.55 24.60 7.78
N GLU A 222 -12.87 24.94 9.03
CA GLU A 222 -12.22 26.03 9.76
C GLU A 222 -10.92 25.61 10.48
N HIS A 223 -10.64 24.32 10.55
CA HIS A 223 -9.43 23.79 11.18
C HIS A 223 -8.21 24.06 10.32
N ARG A 224 -7.13 24.53 10.96
CA ARG A 224 -5.80 24.66 10.37
C ARG A 224 -4.87 23.83 11.23
N LEU A 225 -4.35 22.76 10.67
CA LEU A 225 -3.61 21.74 11.38
C LEU A 225 -2.23 21.58 10.78
N THR A 226 -1.25 21.29 11.60
CA THR A 226 0.11 20.97 11.16
C THR A 226 0.57 19.70 11.85
N LEU A 227 1.03 18.75 11.07
CA LEU A 227 1.74 17.56 11.52
C LEU A 227 3.21 17.72 11.20
N LYS A 228 4.08 17.54 12.18
CA LYS A 228 5.52 17.49 12.01
C LYS A 228 6.02 16.07 12.24
N LEU A 229 6.75 15.53 11.23
CA LEU A 229 7.38 14.21 11.30
C LEU A 229 8.89 14.39 11.25
N PHE A 230 9.57 13.87 12.26
CA PHE A 230 11.04 13.92 12.34
C PHE A 230 11.64 12.75 11.57
N CYS A 231 12.58 13.03 10.68
CA CYS A 231 13.24 12.03 9.85
C CYS A 231 14.68 11.74 10.28
N GLY A 232 15.23 12.52 11.22
CA GLY A 232 16.53 12.25 11.83
C GLY A 232 17.72 12.24 10.86
N ASN A 233 17.64 13.00 9.77
CA ASN A 233 18.69 13.06 8.75
C ASN A 233 18.98 11.70 8.08
N GLN A 234 17.97 10.81 7.98
CA GLN A 234 18.11 9.51 7.35
C GLN A 234 18.12 9.62 5.82
N GLU A 235 18.67 8.58 5.15
CA GLU A 235 18.45 8.41 3.72
C GLU A 235 16.99 8.12 3.44
N ALA A 236 16.39 8.85 2.50
CA ALA A 236 15.08 8.51 1.98
C ALA A 236 15.10 7.12 1.33
N GLN A 237 14.04 6.36 1.51
CA GLN A 237 13.83 5.08 0.86
C GLN A 237 12.96 5.26 -0.38
N LYS A 238 12.94 4.27 -1.27
CA LYS A 238 12.02 4.25 -2.41
C LYS A 238 11.41 2.87 -2.61
N SER A 239 10.12 2.83 -2.89
CA SER A 239 9.42 1.67 -3.43
C SER A 239 9.34 1.85 -4.94
N HIS A 240 10.16 1.11 -5.68
CA HIS A 240 10.40 1.36 -7.11
C HIS A 240 10.02 0.20 -8.02
N GLY A 241 9.50 -0.88 -7.44
CA GLY A 241 8.97 -2.03 -8.17
C GLY A 241 10.01 -2.95 -8.81
N LEU A 242 11.31 -2.69 -8.69
CA LEU A 242 12.34 -3.60 -9.18
C LEU A 242 12.75 -4.57 -8.07
N CYS A 243 12.71 -5.85 -8.39
CA CYS A 243 13.10 -6.96 -7.52
C CYS A 243 14.14 -7.83 -8.26
N LEU A 244 15.28 -7.20 -8.60
CA LEU A 244 16.31 -7.77 -9.46
C LEU A 244 17.32 -8.62 -8.69
N GLY A 245 18.08 -9.44 -9.42
CA GLY A 245 19.17 -10.24 -8.86
C GLY A 245 18.69 -11.52 -8.19
N ARG A 246 19.36 -11.93 -7.10
CA ARG A 246 19.07 -13.18 -6.37
C ARG A 246 18.75 -12.96 -4.90
N ALA A 247 18.95 -11.75 -4.40
CA ALA A 247 18.65 -11.46 -3.00
C ALA A 247 17.13 -11.59 -2.76
N PRO A 248 16.71 -12.19 -1.66
CA PRO A 248 15.29 -12.24 -1.28
C PRO A 248 14.73 -10.83 -1.14
N ASP A 249 13.63 -10.56 -1.83
CA ASP A 249 12.99 -9.25 -1.83
C ASP A 249 11.53 -9.34 -2.29
N ILE A 250 10.72 -8.37 -1.89
CA ILE A 250 9.31 -8.25 -2.27
C ILE A 250 9.04 -6.86 -2.85
N ALA A 251 8.61 -6.82 -4.10
CA ALA A 251 8.09 -5.60 -4.72
C ALA A 251 6.61 -5.38 -4.34
N ASN A 252 6.25 -4.16 -3.94
CA ASN A 252 4.85 -3.76 -3.81
C ASN A 252 4.42 -3.08 -5.11
N LEU A 253 3.43 -3.63 -5.83
CA LEU A 253 3.03 -3.21 -7.16
C LEU A 253 1.53 -2.82 -7.23
N PRO A 254 1.19 -1.69 -7.89
CA PRO A 254 2.07 -0.71 -8.54
C PRO A 254 3.03 -0.03 -7.57
N ALA A 255 4.19 0.37 -8.09
CA ALA A 255 5.23 1.03 -7.31
C ALA A 255 5.45 2.47 -7.78
N GLY A 256 6.24 3.22 -7.04
CA GLY A 256 6.60 4.59 -7.35
C GLY A 256 6.32 5.55 -6.21
N GLU A 257 7.06 5.40 -5.12
CA GLU A 257 7.03 6.32 -4.00
C GLU A 257 8.41 6.52 -3.41
N VAL A 258 8.56 7.63 -2.71
CA VAL A 258 9.67 7.91 -1.80
C VAL A 258 9.12 8.00 -0.41
N TYR A 259 9.73 7.31 0.54
CA TYR A 259 9.24 7.27 1.91
C TYR A 259 10.34 7.40 2.96
N PHE A 260 9.89 7.73 4.17
CA PHE A 260 10.68 7.80 5.38
C PHE A 260 9.99 7.02 6.48
N VAL A 261 10.77 6.43 7.38
CA VAL A 261 10.27 5.91 8.66
C VAL A 261 10.53 7.00 9.70
N PRO A 262 9.49 7.70 10.20
CA PRO A 262 9.68 8.79 11.15
C PRO A 262 10.36 8.32 12.44
N THR A 263 11.27 9.13 12.95
CA THR A 263 11.90 8.90 14.27
C THR A 263 11.10 9.53 15.41
N GLY A 264 10.04 10.24 15.08
CA GLY A 264 9.09 10.88 15.99
C GLY A 264 8.12 11.76 15.22
N ALA A 265 7.05 12.16 15.87
CA ALA A 265 6.06 13.06 15.28
C ALA A 265 5.36 13.85 16.38
N GLU A 266 4.87 15.05 16.03
CA GLU A 266 4.09 15.92 16.90
C GLU A 266 3.12 16.80 16.11
N GLY A 267 2.06 17.29 16.75
CA GLY A 267 1.09 18.20 16.15
C GLY A 267 -0.26 17.56 15.91
N GLN A 268 -0.95 17.96 14.85
CA GLN A 268 -2.29 17.48 14.54
C GLN A 268 -2.45 17.25 13.05
N PHE A 269 -3.26 16.25 12.69
CA PHE A 269 -3.65 16.01 11.31
C PHE A 269 -5.10 15.54 11.20
N PRO A 270 -5.79 15.78 10.08
CA PRO A 270 -7.14 15.30 9.86
C PRO A 270 -7.12 13.87 9.32
N MET A 271 -8.07 13.05 9.74
CA MET A 271 -8.29 11.71 9.19
C MET A 271 -9.74 11.58 8.72
N ARG A 272 -9.89 10.96 7.55
CA ARG A 272 -11.17 10.53 7.00
C ARG A 272 -11.29 9.01 7.11
N PHE A 273 -12.27 8.54 7.84
CA PHE A 273 -12.61 7.12 7.91
C PHE A 273 -13.38 6.67 6.66
N ASP A 274 -13.46 5.37 6.42
CA ASP A 274 -14.07 4.80 5.21
C ASP A 274 -15.56 5.14 5.04
N ASP A 275 -16.28 5.30 6.15
CA ASP A 275 -17.68 5.72 6.14
C ASP A 275 -17.88 7.23 5.88
N GLY A 276 -16.78 7.98 5.74
CA GLY A 276 -16.78 9.43 5.57
C GLY A 276 -16.72 10.23 6.87
N THR A 277 -16.64 9.57 8.02
CA THR A 277 -16.42 10.25 9.31
C THR A 277 -15.09 10.99 9.30
N LEU A 278 -15.08 12.23 9.77
CA LEU A 278 -13.92 13.10 9.83
C LEU A 278 -13.52 13.35 11.28
N ALA A 279 -12.25 13.22 11.57
CA ALA A 279 -11.69 13.49 12.90
C ALA A 279 -10.34 14.21 12.80
N VAL A 280 -9.97 14.89 13.87
CA VAL A 280 -8.63 15.45 14.09
C VAL A 280 -7.88 14.50 15.02
N MET A 281 -6.69 14.09 14.59
CA MET A 281 -5.77 13.25 15.34
C MET A 281 -4.76 14.13 16.08
N ASP A 282 -4.64 13.96 17.40
CA ASP A 282 -3.63 14.60 18.23
C ASP A 282 -2.40 13.69 18.34
N VAL A 283 -1.24 14.20 17.93
CA VAL A 283 0.02 13.46 17.88
C VAL A 283 1.04 14.04 18.84
N ALA A 284 1.61 13.18 19.64
CA ALA A 284 2.78 13.47 20.46
C ALA A 284 3.66 12.22 20.59
N ASP A 285 4.95 12.41 20.80
CA ASP A 285 5.91 11.31 21.00
C ASP A 285 5.83 10.23 19.89
N GLY A 286 5.61 10.66 18.64
CA GLY A 286 5.58 9.78 17.47
C GLY A 286 4.28 9.01 17.24
N ARG A 287 3.23 9.24 18.02
CA ARG A 287 1.97 8.48 17.91
C ARG A 287 0.72 9.33 18.14
N ILE A 288 -0.38 8.83 17.58
CA ILE A 288 -1.72 9.36 17.85
C ILE A 288 -2.11 9.00 19.29
N HIS A 289 -2.45 10.01 20.09
CA HIS A 289 -2.94 9.84 21.45
C HIS A 289 -4.46 9.84 21.53
N THR A 290 -5.11 10.66 20.70
CA THR A 290 -6.56 10.79 20.69
C THR A 290 -7.07 11.25 19.33
N ALA A 291 -8.28 10.87 19.00
CA ALA A 291 -9.05 11.33 17.85
C ALA A 291 -10.23 12.17 18.36
N THR A 292 -10.41 13.37 17.80
CA THR A 292 -11.53 14.27 18.11
C THR A 292 -12.46 14.34 16.89
N LEU A 293 -13.74 14.00 17.09
CA LEU A 293 -14.75 14.03 16.03
C LEU A 293 -14.93 15.45 15.48
N VAL A 294 -14.90 15.58 14.15
CA VAL A 294 -15.30 16.80 13.42
C VAL A 294 -16.70 16.64 12.85
N SER A 295 -16.96 15.53 12.14
CA SER A 295 -18.28 15.19 11.60
C SER A 295 -18.41 13.69 11.33
N GLY A 296 -19.63 13.16 11.36
CA GLY A 296 -19.91 11.75 11.10
C GLY A 296 -20.24 10.95 12.36
N ASP A 297 -19.75 9.72 12.46
CA ASP A 297 -20.09 8.76 13.51
C ASP A 297 -19.20 8.93 14.76
N ALA A 298 -19.81 9.41 15.84
CA ALA A 298 -19.15 9.53 17.15
C ALA A 298 -18.77 8.17 17.76
N GLY A 299 -19.53 7.11 17.47
CA GLY A 299 -19.26 5.75 17.95
C GLY A 299 -17.99 5.19 17.33
N LEU A 300 -17.78 5.43 16.04
CA LEU A 300 -16.55 5.03 15.34
C LEU A 300 -15.30 5.71 15.94
N VAL A 301 -15.37 7.02 16.17
CA VAL A 301 -14.25 7.76 16.79
C VAL A 301 -14.01 7.30 18.24
N ALA A 302 -15.07 7.00 18.99
CA ALA A 302 -14.93 6.45 20.34
C ALA A 302 -14.25 5.08 20.33
N ALA A 303 -14.65 4.18 19.41
CA ALA A 303 -14.05 2.86 19.25
C ALA A 303 -12.56 2.96 18.84
N TYR A 304 -12.23 3.91 17.97
CA TYR A 304 -10.84 4.17 17.58
C TYR A 304 -10.01 4.61 18.80
N ASN A 305 -10.51 5.53 19.62
CA ASN A 305 -9.86 5.94 20.87
C ASN A 305 -9.70 4.79 21.87
N GLU A 306 -10.69 3.90 21.96
CA GLU A 306 -10.59 2.70 22.79
C GLU A 306 -9.50 1.76 22.28
N LYS A 307 -9.36 1.58 20.95
CA LYS A 307 -8.27 0.83 20.33
C LYS A 307 -6.91 1.43 20.70
N LEU A 308 -6.73 2.74 20.55
CA LEU A 308 -5.50 3.46 20.91
C LEU A 308 -5.15 3.31 22.41
N ALA A 309 -6.14 3.42 23.28
CA ALA A 309 -5.94 3.25 24.72
C ALA A 309 -5.59 1.81 25.11
N ALA A 310 -6.20 0.83 24.44
CA ALA A 310 -5.98 -0.59 24.73
C ALA A 310 -4.64 -1.11 24.18
N ASP A 311 -4.17 -0.56 23.06
CA ASP A 311 -2.95 -0.97 22.35
C ASP A 311 -2.28 0.25 21.69
N PRO A 312 -1.56 1.09 22.46
CA PRO A 312 -1.07 2.39 22.00
C PRO A 312 -0.14 2.38 20.80
N VAL A 313 0.54 1.25 20.53
CA VAL A 313 1.44 1.14 19.37
C VAL A 313 0.69 1.14 18.04
N THR A 314 -0.63 0.90 18.04
CA THR A 314 -1.48 1.02 16.85
C THR A 314 -1.55 2.44 16.30
N GLY A 315 -1.30 3.44 17.13
CA GLY A 315 -1.28 4.86 16.75
C GLY A 315 0.09 5.38 16.37
N GLU A 316 1.16 4.56 16.42
CA GLU A 316 2.50 5.01 16.08
C GLU A 316 2.63 5.27 14.59
N LEU A 317 3.18 6.45 14.23
CA LEU A 317 3.38 6.84 12.84
C LEU A 317 4.64 6.14 12.32
N GLY A 318 4.44 5.14 11.47
CA GLY A 318 5.48 4.25 10.94
C GLY A 318 5.97 4.63 9.55
N GLU A 319 5.29 5.56 8.86
CA GLU A 319 5.67 5.98 7.52
C GLU A 319 5.22 7.42 7.22
N LEU A 320 6.02 8.09 6.38
CA LEU A 320 5.67 9.27 5.60
C LEU A 320 6.04 8.99 4.15
N GLY A 321 5.06 8.91 3.24
CA GLY A 321 5.27 8.57 1.85
C GLY A 321 4.81 9.67 0.88
N PHE A 322 5.47 9.72 -0.28
CA PHE A 322 5.21 10.67 -1.38
C PHE A 322 5.10 9.92 -2.70
N GLY A 323 3.97 10.09 -3.39
CA GLY A 323 3.80 9.55 -4.74
C GLY A 323 4.73 10.23 -5.75
N THR A 324 5.26 9.43 -6.68
CA THR A 324 6.26 9.90 -7.66
C THR A 324 5.84 9.74 -9.11
N GLN A 325 4.66 9.13 -9.39
CA GLN A 325 4.29 8.68 -10.72
C GLN A 325 3.13 9.49 -11.31
N ASP A 326 3.23 9.78 -12.59
CA ASP A 326 2.13 10.36 -13.35
C ASP A 326 1.14 9.25 -13.76
N LEU A 327 0.27 8.88 -12.82
CA LEU A 327 -0.72 7.82 -12.94
C LEU A 327 -2.14 8.38 -12.83
N PRO A 328 -3.13 7.77 -13.51
CA PRO A 328 -4.53 8.07 -13.27
C PRO A 328 -4.95 7.54 -11.90
N VAL A 329 -5.91 8.21 -11.27
CA VAL A 329 -6.53 7.74 -10.02
C VAL A 329 -7.30 6.45 -10.29
N SER A 330 -7.03 5.44 -9.48
CA SER A 330 -7.61 4.09 -9.62
C SER A 330 -8.79 3.83 -8.69
N GLY A 331 -8.92 4.63 -7.61
CA GLY A 331 -9.83 4.38 -6.50
C GLY A 331 -9.34 3.24 -5.59
N ARG A 332 -8.06 2.92 -5.66
CA ARG A 332 -7.38 1.95 -4.78
C ARG A 332 -6.10 2.57 -4.24
N ASP A 333 -5.92 2.52 -2.94
CA ASP A 333 -4.81 3.17 -2.26
C ASP A 333 -3.46 2.74 -2.80
N ILE A 334 -3.28 1.45 -3.08
CA ILE A 334 -2.05 0.89 -3.64
C ILE A 334 -1.51 1.63 -4.88
N GLN A 335 -2.38 2.15 -5.76
CA GLN A 335 -1.95 2.99 -6.87
C GLN A 335 -2.05 4.48 -6.54
N ASP A 336 -3.10 4.89 -5.84
CA ASP A 336 -3.41 6.30 -5.66
C ASP A 336 -2.37 7.00 -4.76
N GLU A 337 -1.71 6.27 -3.86
CA GLU A 337 -0.57 6.75 -3.07
C GLU A 337 0.73 6.93 -3.89
N LYS A 338 0.81 6.30 -5.08
CA LYS A 338 1.96 6.44 -5.99
C LYS A 338 1.81 7.63 -6.93
N VAL A 339 0.64 8.27 -6.96
CA VAL A 339 0.35 9.42 -7.83
C VAL A 339 1.15 10.64 -7.38
N LEU A 340 1.89 11.24 -8.30
CA LEU A 340 2.73 12.41 -8.02
C LEU A 340 1.88 13.56 -7.44
N GLY A 341 2.35 14.11 -6.32
CA GLY A 341 1.65 15.16 -5.57
C GLY A 341 0.76 14.64 -4.44
N THR A 342 0.53 13.33 -4.33
CA THR A 342 -0.09 12.76 -3.14
C THR A 342 0.93 12.61 -2.01
N VAL A 343 0.43 12.63 -0.79
CA VAL A 343 1.20 12.35 0.42
C VAL A 343 0.37 11.48 1.33
N HIS A 344 1.01 10.55 2.01
CA HIS A 344 0.38 9.73 3.03
C HIS A 344 1.24 9.60 4.27
N VAL A 345 0.60 9.30 5.38
CA VAL A 345 1.24 8.82 6.59
C VAL A 345 0.65 7.45 6.90
N ALA A 346 1.43 6.55 7.50
CA ALA A 346 0.89 5.28 7.93
C ALA A 346 1.07 5.06 9.41
N THR A 347 0.13 4.31 10.00
CA THR A 347 0.17 3.90 11.40
C THR A 347 0.42 2.41 11.52
N GLY A 348 1.00 2.00 12.65
CA GLY A 348 1.17 0.61 13.02
C GLY A 348 2.45 -0.02 12.49
N ARG A 349 2.36 -1.27 12.01
CA ARG A 349 3.51 -2.10 11.65
C ARG A 349 4.44 -1.41 10.65
N SER A 350 5.76 -1.40 10.91
CA SER A 350 6.74 -0.71 10.08
C SER A 350 8.04 -1.50 9.82
N ASP A 351 8.14 -2.74 10.33
CA ASP A 351 9.36 -3.55 10.23
C ASP A 351 9.80 -3.85 8.78
N HIS A 352 8.85 -3.98 7.87
CA HIS A 352 9.11 -4.19 6.44
C HIS A 352 9.70 -2.96 5.74
N LEU A 353 9.50 -1.76 6.30
CA LEU A 353 10.02 -0.48 5.80
C LEU A 353 11.36 -0.11 6.46
N GLY A 354 11.88 -0.94 7.36
CA GLY A 354 13.07 -0.66 8.16
C GLY A 354 12.78 0.01 9.49
N GLY A 355 11.50 0.14 9.88
CA GLY A 355 11.08 0.58 11.20
C GLY A 355 11.22 -0.51 12.26
N HIS A 356 10.83 -0.19 13.49
CA HIS A 356 11.01 -1.10 14.63
C HIS A 356 9.74 -1.85 15.03
N LEU A 357 8.55 -1.42 14.54
CA LEU A 357 7.29 -2.02 14.93
C LEU A 357 7.07 -3.36 14.22
N THR A 358 7.39 -4.44 14.94
CA THR A 358 7.07 -5.81 14.55
C THR A 358 5.75 -6.27 15.16
N PRO A 359 5.09 -7.32 14.62
CA PRO A 359 3.83 -7.86 15.18
C PRO A 359 3.88 -8.20 16.67
N ASN A 360 5.06 -8.53 17.20
CA ASN A 360 5.23 -8.91 18.60
C ASN A 360 5.14 -7.74 19.60
N LEU A 361 5.21 -6.49 19.11
CA LEU A 361 5.09 -5.29 19.92
C LEU A 361 3.63 -4.88 20.14
N PHE A 362 2.71 -5.43 19.35
CA PHE A 362 1.28 -5.21 19.53
C PHE A 362 0.71 -6.12 20.60
N LYS A 363 -0.13 -5.56 21.45
CA LYS A 363 -0.84 -6.33 22.48
C LYS A 363 -1.81 -7.36 21.86
N TYR A 364 -2.42 -6.97 20.73
CA TYR A 364 -3.33 -7.83 19.98
C TYR A 364 -2.77 -8.02 18.57
N ARG A 365 -2.58 -9.27 18.16
CA ARG A 365 -2.02 -9.60 16.83
C ARG A 365 -2.84 -9.00 15.67
N LEU A 366 -4.14 -8.94 15.81
CA LEU A 366 -5.04 -8.32 14.81
C LEU A 366 -4.89 -6.78 14.70
N ASN A 367 -4.18 -6.15 15.61
CA ASN A 367 -3.83 -4.73 15.53
C ASN A 367 -2.50 -4.48 14.81
N ALA A 368 -1.74 -5.53 14.49
CA ALA A 368 -0.44 -5.42 13.84
C ALA A 368 -0.58 -5.15 12.33
N THR A 369 -1.53 -4.28 11.96
CA THR A 369 -1.73 -3.76 10.61
C THR A 369 -0.74 -2.65 10.30
N HIS A 370 -0.58 -2.36 9.02
CA HIS A 370 0.00 -1.15 8.49
C HIS A 370 -1.10 -0.43 7.73
N ASP A 371 -1.54 0.72 8.23
CA ASP A 371 -2.73 1.40 7.75
C ASP A 371 -2.34 2.77 7.16
N ASP A 372 -2.41 2.90 5.83
CA ASP A 372 -2.10 4.12 5.10
C ASP A 372 -3.25 5.13 5.21
N ILE A 373 -2.91 6.35 5.55
CA ILE A 373 -3.80 7.52 5.60
C ILE A 373 -3.40 8.43 4.44
N LEU A 374 -3.98 8.15 3.28
CA LEU A 374 -3.68 8.82 2.03
C LEU A 374 -4.47 10.12 1.88
N TYR A 375 -3.76 11.18 1.50
CA TYR A 375 -4.34 12.46 1.12
C TYR A 375 -4.25 12.67 -0.38
N SER A 376 -5.41 12.81 -1.00
CA SER A 376 -5.55 13.16 -2.40
C SER A 376 -6.86 13.91 -2.65
N PRO A 377 -6.96 14.73 -3.71
CA PRO A 377 -8.19 15.47 -4.02
C PRO A 377 -9.42 14.58 -4.24
N THR A 378 -9.20 13.33 -4.64
CA THR A 378 -10.28 12.37 -4.94
C THR A 378 -10.69 11.54 -3.74
N LYS A 379 -9.74 11.10 -2.91
CA LYS A 379 -10.01 10.25 -1.75
C LYS A 379 -10.48 11.06 -0.54
N THR A 380 -9.87 12.21 -0.32
CA THR A 380 -10.13 13.07 0.85
C THR A 380 -10.54 14.48 0.44
N PRO A 381 -11.63 14.64 -0.33
CA PRO A 381 -12.00 15.94 -0.91
C PRO A 381 -12.32 17.01 0.15
N GLU A 382 -12.63 16.63 1.38
CA GLU A 382 -12.87 17.51 2.50
C GLU A 382 -11.57 18.01 3.17
N ILE A 383 -10.45 17.31 2.93
CA ILE A 383 -9.14 17.58 3.53
C ILE A 383 -8.23 18.17 2.45
N HIS A 384 -7.74 19.36 2.67
CA HIS A 384 -6.82 20.02 1.75
C HIS A 384 -5.40 20.05 2.35
N VAL A 385 -4.44 19.45 1.63
CA VAL A 385 -3.01 19.57 1.93
C VAL A 385 -2.51 20.85 1.28
N ARG A 386 -2.39 21.92 2.07
CA ARG A 386 -2.00 23.24 1.57
C ARG A 386 -0.54 23.24 1.17
N GLN A 387 0.31 22.70 1.99
CA GLN A 387 1.75 22.74 1.78
C GLN A 387 2.43 21.61 2.55
N VAL A 388 3.46 21.01 1.94
CA VAL A 388 4.42 20.16 2.63
C VAL A 388 5.79 20.83 2.54
N ARG A 389 6.41 21.03 3.70
CA ARG A 389 7.72 21.66 3.83
C ARG A 389 8.73 20.64 4.35
N MET A 390 9.85 20.53 3.66
CA MET A 390 11.05 19.81 4.12
C MET A 390 11.94 20.76 4.91
N LEU A 391 12.37 20.32 6.09
CA LEU A 391 13.38 20.97 6.91
C LEU A 391 14.68 20.19 6.76
N ARG A 392 15.75 20.85 6.35
CA ARG A 392 17.06 20.24 6.18
C ARG A 392 18.17 21.27 6.39
N ASP A 393 19.15 20.97 7.25
CA ASP A 393 20.30 21.84 7.53
C ASP A 393 19.88 23.27 7.93
N GLY A 394 18.80 23.41 8.72
CA GLY A 394 18.26 24.70 9.17
C GLY A 394 17.54 25.52 8.08
N GLN A 395 17.35 24.95 6.89
CA GLN A 395 16.57 25.55 5.80
C GLN A 395 15.21 24.89 5.68
N THR A 396 14.21 25.66 5.23
CA THR A 396 12.88 25.18 4.94
C THR A 396 12.62 25.28 3.42
N THR A 397 12.24 24.17 2.81
CA THR A 397 11.95 24.08 1.38
C THR A 397 10.54 23.53 1.18
N VAL A 398 9.72 24.20 0.40
CA VAL A 398 8.40 23.67 0.00
C VAL A 398 8.62 22.56 -1.03
N VAL A 399 8.05 21.38 -0.76
CA VAL A 399 8.13 20.21 -1.65
C VAL A 399 6.81 19.93 -2.35
N LEU A 400 5.67 20.11 -1.67
CA LEU A 400 4.34 20.03 -2.27
C LEU A 400 3.53 21.28 -1.91
N GLU A 401 2.66 21.70 -2.82
CA GLU A 401 1.69 22.78 -2.63
C GLU A 401 0.39 22.45 -3.35
N ASP A 402 -0.73 22.42 -2.61
CA ASP A 402 -2.06 22.14 -3.16
C ASP A 402 -2.10 20.81 -3.97
N PHE A 403 -1.49 19.74 -3.48
CA PHE A 403 -1.35 18.43 -4.13
C PHE A 403 -0.53 18.43 -5.44
N GLU A 404 0.31 19.43 -5.63
CA GLU A 404 1.22 19.51 -6.77
C GLU A 404 2.67 19.61 -6.29
N PRO A 405 3.65 19.02 -7.01
CA PRO A 405 5.05 19.24 -6.72
C PRO A 405 5.38 20.74 -6.78
N ALA A 406 6.02 21.26 -5.74
CA ALA A 406 6.54 22.62 -5.75
C ALA A 406 7.74 22.76 -6.71
N ALA A 407 8.17 23.99 -7.00
CA ALA A 407 9.27 24.27 -7.93
C ALA A 407 10.49 23.37 -7.67
N TYR A 408 10.87 23.22 -6.41
CA TYR A 408 12.00 22.39 -5.99
C TYR A 408 11.95 20.94 -6.50
N LEU A 409 10.79 20.26 -6.38
CA LEU A 409 10.64 18.90 -6.87
C LEU A 409 10.43 18.84 -8.38
N ARG A 410 9.78 19.87 -8.99
CA ARG A 410 9.68 19.96 -10.47
C ARG A 410 11.05 20.08 -11.13
N ASP A 411 11.94 20.90 -10.56
CA ASP A 411 13.30 21.04 -11.05
C ASP A 411 14.07 19.72 -10.95
N ALA A 412 13.95 19.02 -9.81
CA ALA A 412 14.56 17.72 -9.63
C ALA A 412 14.06 16.64 -10.61
N LEU A 413 12.79 16.68 -11.00
CA LEU A 413 12.23 15.77 -11.99
C LEU A 413 12.69 16.09 -13.42
N ALA A 414 12.97 17.36 -13.72
CA ALA A 414 13.41 17.82 -15.04
C ALA A 414 14.88 17.49 -15.33
N ASP A 415 15.74 17.36 -14.29
CA ASP A 415 17.14 16.97 -14.36
C ASP A 415 17.29 15.45 -14.62
#